data_9d2d7277c765214bbf4a476c0d68be84
#
_entry.id   9d2d7277c765214bbf4a476c0d68be84
#
_cell.length_a   1.000
_cell.length_b   1.000
_cell.length_c   1.000
_cell.angle_alpha   90.00
_cell.angle_beta   90.00
_cell.angle_gamma   90.00
#
_symmetry.space_group_name_H-M   'P 1'
#
loop_
_entity.id
_entity.type
_entity.pdbx_description
1 polymer ?
#
loop_
_entity_poly.entity_id
_entity_poly.type
_entity_poly.pdbx_seq_one_letter_code
_entity_poly.pdbx_strand_id
1 'polypeptide(L)'
;MSTGGQLSKGGIGYGGRGTVSVHHTGGAAPDTTTTGTDTTPVVTETYIARVFIPANATITGASLLNGSAVAGNVTAILYDWNGNPVAQSASTAQSGTAAYQQFAFTTPFPAVGPGLYFIGFQFNNTSARFRTHILGNFTAFKKTGETYGTATVITSPNSFTTGVGPIADTY
;
A
#
# COMPACT_ATOMS: atom_id res chain seq x y z
N MET A 1 30.73 1.54 34.40
CA MET A 1 29.94 0.49 33.78
C MET A 1 28.85 1.18 32.99
N SER A 2 29.02 1.28 31.69
CA SER A 2 28.02 1.86 30.80
C SER A 2 26.99 0.77 30.48
N THR A 3 25.84 0.89 31.07
CA THR A 3 24.67 0.11 30.60
C THR A 3 24.23 0.71 29.28
N GLY A 4 24.78 0.17 28.21
CA GLY A 4 24.29 0.47 26.88
C GLY A 4 22.80 0.25 26.84
N GLY A 5 22.05 1.33 26.63
CA GLY A 5 20.61 1.24 26.42
C GLY A 5 20.35 0.29 25.27
N GLN A 6 19.77 -0.84 25.56
CA GLN A 6 19.19 -1.66 24.52
C GLN A 6 18.11 -0.83 23.88
N LEU A 7 18.38 -0.37 22.67
CA LEU A 7 17.32 0.02 21.77
C LEU A 7 16.36 -1.17 21.73
N SER A 8 15.14 -0.94 22.16
CA SER A 8 14.19 -1.99 22.35
C SER A 8 14.07 -2.82 21.07
N LYS A 9 14.42 -4.07 21.16
CA LYS A 9 14.22 -5.06 20.10
C LYS A 9 12.75 -5.27 19.80
N GLY A 10 11.87 -4.59 20.47
CA GLY A 10 10.42 -4.76 20.37
C GLY A 10 9.74 -3.78 19.47
N GLY A 11 10.46 -2.84 18.92
CA GLY A 11 9.78 -1.73 18.30
C GLY A 11 9.31 -1.93 16.89
N ILE A 12 9.75 -2.90 16.20
CA ILE A 12 9.39 -2.99 14.80
C ILE A 12 9.50 -4.45 14.44
N GLY A 13 8.43 -5.01 13.98
CA GLY A 13 8.37 -6.40 13.55
C GLY A 13 9.26 -6.67 12.35
N TYR A 14 10.55 -6.46 12.52
CA TYR A 14 11.52 -6.87 11.54
C TYR A 14 11.66 -8.37 11.65
N GLY A 15 11.00 -9.06 10.79
CA GLY A 15 11.32 -10.38 10.32
C GLY A 15 11.93 -11.38 11.29
N GLY A 16 11.61 -11.32 12.54
CA GLY A 16 11.89 -12.42 13.41
C GLY A 16 11.06 -13.61 12.96
N ARG A 17 11.68 -14.58 12.33
CA ARG A 17 11.08 -15.88 12.02
C ARG A 17 10.09 -15.91 10.86
N GLY A 18 10.39 -15.26 9.75
CA GLY A 18 9.54 -15.35 8.56
C GLY A 18 8.16 -14.73 8.76
N THR A 19 7.99 -13.93 9.79
CA THR A 19 6.80 -13.19 10.05
C THR A 19 6.84 -11.85 9.31
N VAL A 20 5.81 -11.58 8.69
CA VAL A 20 5.25 -10.40 8.07
C VAL A 20 5.87 -9.11 8.61
N SER A 21 6.65 -8.45 7.77
CA SER A 21 7.08 -7.07 7.99
C SER A 21 5.96 -6.14 7.54
N VAL A 22 5.36 -5.42 8.46
CA VAL A 22 4.30 -4.45 8.16
C VAL A 22 4.93 -3.07 7.96
N HIS A 23 4.75 -2.48 6.80
CA HIS A 23 5.24 -1.15 6.46
C HIS A 23 4.09 -0.28 5.98
N HIS A 24 3.81 0.78 6.73
CA HIS A 24 2.69 1.66 6.48
C HIS A 24 3.02 2.78 5.49
N THR A 25 2.05 3.13 4.68
CA THR A 25 2.08 4.37 3.92
C THR A 25 1.96 5.55 4.89
N GLY A 26 2.75 6.60 4.68
CA GLY A 26 2.76 7.75 5.58
C GLY A 26 3.57 7.59 6.87
N GLY A 27 4.21 6.45 7.10
CA GLY A 27 5.23 6.27 8.15
C GLY A 27 4.74 5.89 9.54
N ALA A 28 3.45 5.94 9.82
CA ALA A 28 2.86 5.50 11.09
C ALA A 28 1.60 4.68 10.84
N ALA A 29 1.44 3.59 11.57
CA ALA A 29 0.21 2.83 11.53
C ALA A 29 -0.93 3.65 12.12
N PRO A 30 -2.03 3.85 11.40
CA PRO A 30 -3.24 4.36 12.01
C PRO A 30 -3.80 3.28 12.95
N ASP A 31 -4.13 3.68 14.15
CA ASP A 31 -4.67 2.78 15.18
C ASP A 31 -6.21 2.66 15.10
N THR A 32 -6.84 3.35 14.17
CA THR A 32 -8.30 3.37 14.03
C THR A 32 -8.75 3.16 12.58
N THR A 33 -9.81 2.38 12.42
CA THR A 33 -10.43 2.07 11.14
C THR A 33 -11.23 3.26 10.56
N THR A 34 -11.37 4.34 11.32
CA THR A 34 -12.03 5.58 10.88
C THR A 34 -11.04 6.66 10.43
N THR A 35 -9.73 6.37 10.50
CA THR A 35 -8.68 7.32 10.10
C THR A 35 -8.77 7.64 8.60
N GLY A 36 -8.48 8.89 8.27
CA GLY A 36 -8.42 9.37 6.88
C GLY A 36 -9.78 9.71 6.28
N THR A 37 -9.73 10.04 5.00
CA THR A 37 -10.90 10.42 4.21
C THR A 37 -11.49 9.21 3.51
N ASP A 38 -12.80 9.10 3.50
CA ASP A 38 -13.54 8.05 2.78
C ASP A 38 -13.63 8.42 1.28
N THR A 39 -12.86 7.73 0.47
CA THR A 39 -12.65 8.09 -0.94
C THR A 39 -13.33 7.10 -1.88
N THR A 40 -13.96 7.66 -2.92
CA THR A 40 -14.56 6.87 -4.02
C THR A 40 -13.51 6.62 -5.09
N PRO A 41 -13.25 5.38 -5.49
CA PRO A 41 -12.34 5.10 -6.59
C PRO A 41 -12.96 5.37 -7.96
N VAL A 42 -12.10 5.64 -8.92
CA VAL A 42 -12.41 5.64 -10.35
C VAL A 42 -11.78 4.39 -10.98
N VAL A 43 -12.54 3.64 -11.75
CA VAL A 43 -12.13 2.32 -12.28
C VAL A 43 -10.94 2.37 -13.25
N THR A 44 -10.63 3.54 -13.80
CA THR A 44 -9.49 3.77 -14.70
C THR A 44 -8.30 4.41 -14.00
N GLU A 45 -8.24 4.32 -12.69
CA GLU A 45 -7.18 4.95 -11.89
C GLU A 45 -6.46 3.92 -11.00
N THR A 46 -5.16 4.13 -10.82
CA THR A 46 -4.36 3.48 -9.80
C THR A 46 -4.01 4.50 -8.72
N TYR A 47 -4.37 4.22 -7.48
CA TYR A 47 -4.11 5.06 -6.31
C TYR A 47 -2.84 4.60 -5.63
N ILE A 48 -1.86 5.47 -5.48
CA ILE A 48 -0.48 5.12 -5.18
C ILE A 48 0.01 5.89 -3.97
N ALA A 49 0.68 5.21 -3.05
CA ALA A 49 1.37 5.82 -1.93
C ALA A 49 2.75 5.21 -1.72
N ARG A 50 3.66 6.04 -1.23
CA ARG A 50 5.03 5.65 -0.93
C ARG A 50 5.10 4.84 0.35
N VAL A 51 5.94 3.82 0.34
CA VAL A 51 6.29 3.00 1.51
C VAL A 51 7.80 2.81 1.57
N PHE A 52 8.35 2.75 2.77
CA PHE A 52 9.74 2.37 2.99
C PHE A 52 9.81 0.88 3.33
N ILE A 53 10.65 0.14 2.61
CA ILE A 53 10.88 -1.29 2.85
C ILE A 53 12.34 -1.47 3.28
N PRO A 54 12.60 -2.08 4.44
CA PRO A 54 13.97 -2.34 4.90
C PRO A 54 14.65 -3.43 4.08
N ALA A 55 15.96 -3.53 4.22
CA ALA A 55 16.78 -4.53 3.54
C ALA A 55 16.34 -5.96 3.90
N ASN A 56 16.41 -6.84 2.90
CA ASN A 56 16.19 -8.27 3.04
C ASN A 56 14.77 -8.66 3.54
N ALA A 57 13.79 -7.77 3.35
CA ALA A 57 12.41 -8.10 3.59
C ALA A 57 11.83 -8.85 2.40
N THR A 58 11.09 -9.92 2.65
CA THR A 58 10.23 -10.55 1.63
C THR A 58 8.82 -10.02 1.82
N ILE A 59 8.31 -9.35 0.80
CA ILE A 59 6.97 -8.78 0.83
C ILE A 59 6.02 -9.76 0.15
N THR A 60 5.05 -10.26 0.89
CA THR A 60 4.11 -11.29 0.44
C THR A 60 2.77 -10.71 0.00
N GLY A 61 2.51 -9.44 0.31
CA GLY A 61 1.27 -8.78 -0.07
C GLY A 61 1.18 -7.34 0.39
N ALA A 62 0.04 -6.75 0.15
CA ALA A 62 -0.32 -5.43 0.69
C ALA A 62 -1.70 -5.50 1.34
N SER A 63 -1.93 -4.68 2.34
CA SER A 63 -3.25 -4.48 2.94
C SER A 63 -3.74 -3.06 2.70
N LEU A 64 -5.04 -2.90 2.53
CA LEU A 64 -5.71 -1.63 2.31
C LEU A 64 -6.75 -1.41 3.40
N LEU A 65 -6.81 -0.21 3.95
CA LEU A 65 -7.92 0.17 4.81
C LEU A 65 -9.14 0.51 3.96
N ASN A 66 -10.13 -0.37 3.97
CA ASN A 66 -11.40 -0.15 3.29
C ASN A 66 -12.20 0.99 3.95
N GLY A 67 -13.03 1.66 3.17
CA GLY A 67 -13.90 2.73 3.64
C GLY A 67 -15.26 2.24 4.13
N SER A 68 -16.23 3.13 4.07
CA SER A 68 -17.61 2.90 4.56
C SER A 68 -18.43 1.91 3.73
N ALA A 69 -17.99 1.56 2.53
CA ALA A 69 -18.65 0.61 1.65
C ALA A 69 -17.63 -0.27 0.91
N VAL A 70 -17.97 -1.53 0.73
CA VAL A 70 -17.18 -2.50 -0.04
C VAL A 70 -17.98 -2.97 -1.24
N ALA A 71 -17.35 -2.98 -2.42
CA ALA A 71 -17.99 -3.41 -3.68
C ALA A 71 -16.94 -3.78 -4.73
N GLY A 72 -17.28 -4.74 -5.58
CA GLY A 72 -16.41 -5.20 -6.66
C GLY A 72 -15.12 -5.81 -6.18
N ASN A 73 -14.06 -5.68 -6.99
CA ASN A 73 -12.77 -6.27 -6.74
C ASN A 73 -11.67 -5.21 -6.70
N VAL A 74 -10.60 -5.54 -6.00
CA VAL A 74 -9.38 -4.74 -5.85
C VAL A 74 -8.18 -5.56 -6.30
N THR A 75 -7.21 -4.89 -6.91
CA THR A 75 -5.89 -5.42 -7.20
C THR A 75 -4.84 -4.54 -6.54
N ALA A 76 -3.94 -5.13 -5.78
CA ALA A 76 -2.79 -4.46 -5.17
C ALA A 76 -1.55 -4.65 -6.03
N ILE A 77 -0.72 -3.62 -6.16
CA ILE A 77 0.49 -3.61 -6.97
C ILE A 77 1.62 -3.00 -6.13
N LEU A 78 2.77 -3.65 -6.12
CA LEU A 78 4.01 -3.09 -5.59
C LEU A 78 4.87 -2.59 -6.75
N TYR A 79 5.38 -1.37 -6.62
CA TYR A 79 6.31 -0.76 -7.56
C TYR A 79 7.66 -0.49 -6.90
N ASP A 80 8.73 -0.64 -7.66
CA ASP A 80 10.05 -0.17 -7.24
C ASP A 80 10.13 1.37 -7.26
N TRP A 81 11.26 1.93 -6.82
CA TRP A 81 11.48 3.37 -6.83
C TRP A 81 11.45 3.98 -8.24
N ASN A 82 11.78 3.20 -9.27
CA ASN A 82 11.73 3.66 -10.66
C ASN A 82 10.33 3.60 -11.26
N GLY A 83 9.35 3.13 -10.49
CA GLY A 83 7.97 3.00 -10.92
C GLY A 83 7.66 1.71 -11.71
N ASN A 84 8.57 0.76 -11.74
CA ASN A 84 8.29 -0.53 -12.37
C ASN A 84 7.45 -1.39 -11.45
N PRO A 85 6.39 -2.06 -11.95
CA PRO A 85 5.65 -3.02 -11.13
C PRO A 85 6.53 -4.26 -10.88
N VAL A 86 6.69 -4.62 -9.61
CA VAL A 86 7.54 -5.73 -9.18
C VAL A 86 6.75 -6.88 -8.55
N ALA A 87 5.53 -6.61 -8.10
CA ALA A 87 4.60 -7.64 -7.64
C ALA A 87 3.15 -7.18 -7.79
N GLN A 88 2.24 -8.12 -7.93
CA GLN A 88 0.81 -7.85 -8.07
C GLN A 88 -0.01 -8.96 -7.43
N SER A 89 -1.14 -8.59 -6.81
CA SER A 89 -2.13 -9.56 -6.32
C SER A 89 -3.05 -10.04 -7.43
N ALA A 90 -3.71 -11.16 -7.21
CA ALA A 90 -4.90 -11.49 -7.97
C ALA A 90 -6.00 -10.45 -7.74
N SER A 91 -6.97 -10.39 -8.66
CA SER A 91 -8.21 -9.65 -8.48
C SER A 91 -9.03 -10.28 -7.35
N THR A 92 -9.20 -9.55 -6.26
CA THR A 92 -9.82 -10.06 -5.02
C THR A 92 -11.05 -9.23 -4.67
N ALA A 93 -12.15 -9.87 -4.34
CA ALA A 93 -13.36 -9.18 -3.91
C ALA A 93 -13.08 -8.29 -2.69
N GLN A 94 -13.51 -7.02 -2.76
CA GLN A 94 -13.40 -6.11 -1.61
C GLN A 94 -14.31 -6.59 -0.49
N SER A 95 -13.79 -6.66 0.74
CA SER A 95 -14.51 -7.15 1.91
C SER A 95 -14.04 -6.46 3.20
N GLY A 96 -14.92 -6.39 4.19
CA GLY A 96 -14.60 -5.76 5.47
C GLY A 96 -14.73 -4.23 5.43
N THR A 97 -15.93 -3.72 5.69
CA THR A 97 -16.20 -2.28 5.82
C THR A 97 -15.42 -1.69 6.97
N ALA A 98 -14.74 -0.56 6.74
CA ALA A 98 -13.91 0.14 7.70
C ALA A 98 -12.87 -0.78 8.39
N ALA A 99 -12.30 -1.71 7.64
CA ALA A 99 -11.33 -2.70 8.12
C ALA A 99 -10.18 -2.86 7.12
N TYR A 100 -9.02 -3.28 7.61
CA TYR A 100 -7.91 -3.67 6.75
C TYR A 100 -8.22 -4.99 6.05
N GLN A 101 -7.99 -5.01 4.75
CA GLN A 101 -8.07 -6.23 3.94
C GLN A 101 -6.72 -6.52 3.30
N GLN A 102 -6.29 -7.77 3.39
CA GLN A 102 -5.05 -8.25 2.80
C GLN A 102 -5.25 -8.73 1.35
N PHE A 103 -4.27 -8.39 0.51
CA PHE A 103 -4.18 -8.78 -0.91
C PHE A 103 -2.82 -9.45 -1.12
N ALA A 104 -2.80 -10.78 -1.09
CA ALA A 104 -1.57 -11.53 -1.27
C ALA A 104 -1.06 -11.38 -2.72
N PHE A 105 0.23 -11.12 -2.88
CA PHE A 105 0.86 -11.11 -4.21
C PHE A 105 0.92 -12.52 -4.79
N THR A 106 0.71 -12.62 -6.09
CA THR A 106 0.81 -13.90 -6.80
C THR A 106 2.20 -14.50 -6.72
N THR A 107 3.21 -13.65 -6.61
CA THR A 107 4.60 -14.03 -6.34
C THR A 107 5.15 -13.07 -5.29
N PRO A 108 5.67 -13.57 -4.16
CA PRO A 108 6.33 -12.74 -3.16
C PRO A 108 7.53 -11.99 -3.76
N PHE A 109 7.74 -10.75 -3.30
CA PHE A 109 8.83 -9.91 -3.75
C PHE A 109 9.96 -9.87 -2.72
N PRO A 110 11.16 -10.38 -3.02
CA PRO A 110 12.33 -10.22 -2.16
C PRO A 110 12.94 -8.82 -2.36
N ALA A 111 12.87 -7.97 -1.37
CA ALA A 111 13.48 -6.65 -1.42
C ALA A 111 15.00 -6.75 -1.25
N VAL A 112 15.75 -6.21 -2.19
CA VAL A 112 17.23 -6.31 -2.29
C VAL A 112 17.93 -5.17 -1.52
N GLY A 113 17.39 -4.63 -0.52
CA GLY A 113 18.03 -3.55 0.23
C GLY A 113 17.02 -2.55 0.74
N PRO A 114 17.42 -1.69 1.69
CA PRO A 114 16.51 -0.68 2.18
C PRO A 114 16.19 0.28 1.06
N GLY A 115 14.92 0.61 0.88
CA GLY A 115 14.52 1.51 -0.19
C GLY A 115 13.11 2.01 -0.07
N LEU A 116 12.84 3.01 -0.90
CA LEU A 116 11.50 3.51 -1.11
C LEU A 116 10.84 2.72 -2.23
N TYR A 117 9.61 2.34 -2.01
CA TYR A 117 8.74 1.65 -2.94
C TYR A 117 7.40 2.39 -3.00
N PHE A 118 6.53 1.97 -3.91
CA PHE A 118 5.16 2.46 -3.94
C PHE A 118 4.18 1.30 -3.91
N ILE A 119 3.10 1.47 -3.15
CA ILE A 119 1.95 0.56 -3.18
C ILE A 119 0.86 1.22 -3.99
N GLY A 120 0.30 0.51 -4.96
CA GLY A 120 -0.81 0.96 -5.77
C GLY A 120 -2.02 0.05 -5.63
N PHE A 121 -3.22 0.63 -5.74
CA PHE A 121 -4.48 -0.11 -5.75
C PHE A 121 -5.34 0.32 -6.93
N GLN A 122 -5.91 -0.67 -7.60
CA GLN A 122 -6.91 -0.51 -8.65
C GLN A 122 -8.23 -1.10 -8.20
N PHE A 123 -9.33 -0.49 -8.63
CA PHE A 123 -10.69 -0.91 -8.31
C PHE A 123 -11.49 -1.11 -9.60
N ASN A 124 -12.38 -2.08 -9.63
CA ASN A 124 -13.29 -2.29 -10.76
C ASN A 124 -14.73 -1.80 -10.49
N ASN A 125 -14.95 -1.12 -9.38
CA ASN A 125 -16.30 -0.67 -8.99
C ASN A 125 -16.26 0.69 -8.31
N THR A 126 -17.11 1.62 -8.75
CA THR A 126 -17.20 3.00 -8.22
C THR A 126 -18.06 3.12 -6.96
N SER A 127 -18.77 2.05 -6.56
CA SER A 127 -19.46 2.01 -5.27
C SER A 127 -18.54 1.62 -4.11
N ALA A 128 -17.34 1.12 -4.42
CA ALA A 128 -16.30 0.86 -3.43
C ALA A 128 -15.90 2.14 -2.68
N ARG A 129 -15.38 1.97 -1.46
CA ARG A 129 -14.76 3.04 -0.67
C ARG A 129 -13.46 2.54 -0.08
N PHE A 130 -12.48 3.42 0.00
CA PHE A 130 -11.21 3.16 0.69
C PHE A 130 -10.75 4.41 1.42
N ARG A 131 -9.90 4.23 2.42
CA ARG A 131 -9.39 5.33 3.22
C ARG A 131 -8.12 5.92 2.62
N THR A 132 -8.04 7.25 2.62
CA THR A 132 -6.88 7.98 2.09
C THR A 132 -6.32 8.97 3.11
N HIS A 133 -5.00 9.16 3.06
CA HIS A 133 -4.32 10.24 3.77
C HIS A 133 -4.33 11.53 2.95
N ILE A 134 -4.28 12.66 3.66
CA ILE A 134 -3.84 13.93 3.08
C ILE A 134 -2.31 13.93 3.13
N LEU A 135 -1.67 13.23 2.21
CA LEU A 135 -0.23 13.25 2.04
C LEU A 135 0.16 14.26 0.95
N GLY A 136 1.36 14.83 1.09
CA GLY A 136 1.89 15.73 0.08
C GLY A 136 2.14 15.02 -1.26
N ASN A 137 2.20 15.80 -2.32
CA ASN A 137 2.29 15.33 -3.70
C ASN A 137 3.48 14.40 -4.02
N PHE A 138 4.51 14.39 -3.17
CA PHE A 138 5.68 13.52 -3.35
C PHE A 138 5.54 12.14 -2.71
N THR A 139 4.46 11.89 -1.96
CA THR A 139 4.29 10.66 -1.21
C THR A 139 3.06 9.88 -1.64
N ALA A 140 2.12 10.54 -2.31
CA ALA A 140 0.90 9.93 -2.78
C ALA A 140 0.42 10.61 -4.07
N PHE A 141 -0.08 9.83 -5.00
CA PHE A 141 -0.61 10.31 -6.28
C PHE A 141 -1.56 9.27 -6.88
N LYS A 142 -2.21 9.65 -7.95
CA LYS A 142 -2.97 8.71 -8.77
C LYS A 142 -2.45 8.72 -10.20
N LYS A 143 -2.53 7.59 -10.86
CA LYS A 143 -2.29 7.42 -12.28
C LYS A 143 -3.61 7.18 -12.98
N THR A 144 -3.89 7.92 -14.03
CA THR A 144 -5.14 7.85 -14.81
C THR A 144 -4.93 7.08 -16.11
N GLY A 145 -6.02 6.65 -16.74
CA GLY A 145 -5.97 5.91 -18.02
C GLY A 145 -5.54 4.45 -17.87
N GLU A 146 -5.67 3.90 -16.67
CA GLU A 146 -5.31 2.53 -16.35
C GLU A 146 -6.41 1.54 -16.73
N THR A 147 -6.00 0.31 -17.02
CA THR A 147 -6.92 -0.82 -17.17
C THR A 147 -6.87 -1.67 -15.90
N TYR A 148 -8.02 -1.90 -15.30
CA TYR A 148 -8.12 -2.72 -14.08
C TYR A 148 -7.43 -4.08 -14.24
N GLY A 149 -6.66 -4.46 -13.24
CA GLY A 149 -5.92 -5.74 -13.22
C GLY A 149 -4.62 -5.75 -14.03
N THR A 150 -4.27 -4.64 -14.69
CA THR A 150 -3.02 -4.50 -15.44
C THR A 150 -2.09 -3.52 -14.73
N ALA A 151 -0.96 -4.03 -14.25
CA ALA A 151 0.08 -3.18 -13.68
C ALA A 151 0.91 -2.55 -14.81
N THR A 152 0.92 -1.23 -14.89
CA THR A 152 1.71 -0.49 -15.88
C THR A 152 2.78 0.34 -15.19
N VAL A 153 3.90 0.61 -15.88
CA VAL A 153 5.00 1.42 -15.33
C VAL A 153 4.52 2.83 -14.98
N ILE A 154 4.89 3.31 -13.81
CA ILE A 154 4.67 4.69 -13.41
C ILE A 154 5.74 5.56 -14.08
N THR A 155 5.46 6.03 -15.28
CA THR A 155 6.32 7.00 -15.94
C THR A 155 5.93 8.39 -15.48
N SER A 156 6.72 9.05 -14.68
CA SER A 156 6.51 10.41 -14.21
C SER A 156 5.05 10.75 -13.84
N PRO A 157 4.74 11.31 -12.73
CA PRO A 157 3.35 11.40 -12.25
C PRO A 157 2.47 12.18 -13.23
N ASN A 158 1.50 11.49 -13.79
CA ASN A 158 0.54 12.09 -14.72
C ASN A 158 -0.42 13.04 -14.00
N SER A 159 -0.64 12.82 -12.73
CA SER A 159 -1.32 13.77 -11.87
C SER A 159 -0.99 13.51 -10.40
N PHE A 160 -0.36 14.47 -9.79
CA PHE A 160 -0.30 14.56 -8.34
C PHE A 160 -1.61 15.14 -7.85
N THR A 161 -2.35 14.38 -7.07
CA THR A 161 -3.55 14.88 -6.41
C THR A 161 -3.38 14.63 -4.92
N THR A 162 -3.44 15.69 -4.13
CA THR A 162 -3.43 15.59 -2.66
C THR A 162 -4.67 14.84 -2.16
N GLY A 163 -4.52 14.08 -1.07
CA GLY A 163 -5.64 13.42 -0.42
C GLY A 163 -6.10 12.12 -1.07
N VAL A 164 -5.32 11.53 -1.96
CA VAL A 164 -5.65 10.26 -2.64
C VAL A 164 -4.72 9.11 -2.28
N GLY A 165 -3.73 9.33 -1.42
CA GLY A 165 -2.82 8.28 -0.98
C GLY A 165 -3.55 7.23 -0.15
N PRO A 166 -3.58 5.95 -0.57
CA PRO A 166 -4.24 4.91 0.19
C PRO A 166 -3.58 4.73 1.56
N ILE A 167 -4.39 4.52 2.60
CA ILE A 167 -3.94 4.03 3.90
C ILE A 167 -3.73 2.53 3.74
N ALA A 168 -2.48 2.12 3.70
CA ALA A 168 -2.11 0.78 3.29
C ALA A 168 -0.81 0.33 3.97
N ASP A 169 -0.58 -0.97 3.95
CA ASP A 169 0.60 -1.62 4.49
C ASP A 169 1.15 -2.62 3.48
N THR A 170 2.45 -2.91 3.57
CA THR A 170 3.02 -4.15 3.01
C THR A 170 3.25 -5.16 4.14
N TYR A 171 3.16 -6.43 3.83
CA TYR A 171 3.45 -7.50 4.77
C TYR A 171 4.20 -8.66 4.11
#